data_2016b1e1e915430757779d567f61061c
#
_entry.id   2016b1e1e915430757779d567f61061c
#
_cell.length_a   1.000
_cell.length_b   1.000
_cell.length_c   1.000
_cell.angle_alpha   90.00
_cell.angle_beta   90.00
_cell.angle_gamma   90.00
#
_symmetry.space_group_name_H-M   'P 1'
#
loop_
_entity.id
_entity.type
_entity.pdbx_description
1 polymer ?
#
loop_
_entity_poly.entity_id
_entity_poly.type
_entity_poly.pdbx_seq_one_letter_code
_entity_poly.pdbx_strand_id
1 'polypeptide(L)'
;MARYWNDGSYDREELNADNRRKVMDVWKRFESSKTGVWLSRHTHLLERLSDEESHLVARVGAMVCVFALILSMIVFLLVKGGMLAWTLLTLPVFAIAFMLVMVLWIFWDAYRDSGERAADWLSTRPGVATWRQIAADYGPRAVNRDVLPSVLPRMLEDFRYRKPGAIRPRPWHAAWYVGDSWNMEVWLGSERHIYVLGPTRSGKTVSVVIPSVVEAPGFVLATSTRGDIIKTTRYLRECGVKDRKNGAEYGGRGAGTTHIFDPEGIAENDPDTRHNMNWTPLQGCDDPAVAMRRAQTMVAIGGMGSGSNNQEWGVSATMYVQAMLYAAAIADRTINDCYRWSLSPEAAQEAADLIRKYTPEREMDRWAATLNALPHVDPRQKGSEWFGVKNAFSILADPHVRARMNLSPSDPRLIDPKRMVLRGDTVYVLSKPRRDGGVAGNAGIFVSLLLDTFQEACQDLAFDKASGSRGKIEPPARFVLDELSNIEKWPGLRNAITQGGGNGYQLIIVEQSRQQMADEKDGYGKAVEQTVWENCHRIMLKGVSDDETLKWWI
;
A
#
# COMPACT_ATOMS: atom_id res chain seq x y z
N MET A 1 14.45 1.27 7.46
CA MET A 1 13.76 0.06 7.95
C MET A 1 14.24 -0.40 9.31
N ALA A 2 15.51 -0.43 9.60
CA ALA A 2 16.03 -0.73 10.95
C ALA A 2 15.51 0.18 12.09
N ARG A 3 14.89 1.32 11.77
CA ARG A 3 14.34 2.26 12.77
C ARG A 3 13.05 1.79 13.46
N TYR A 4 12.31 0.84 12.89
CA TYR A 4 10.99 0.43 13.40
C TYR A 4 10.97 -0.92 14.13
N TRP A 5 12.08 -1.69 14.08
CA TRP A 5 12.09 -3.07 14.55
C TRP A 5 12.76 -3.32 15.91
N ASN A 6 13.14 -2.27 16.65
CA ASN A 6 13.85 -2.42 17.92
C ASN A 6 12.97 -2.26 19.18
N ASP A 7 11.65 -2.37 19.09
CA ASP A 7 10.80 -2.53 20.27
C ASP A 7 10.18 -3.92 20.28
N GLY A 8 10.92 -4.79 20.97
CA GLY A 8 10.62 -6.20 21.11
C GLY A 8 9.24 -6.49 21.66
N SER A 9 8.48 -7.19 20.86
CA SER A 9 7.46 -8.11 21.34
C SER A 9 7.54 -9.37 20.48
N TYR A 10 8.55 -10.19 20.72
CA TYR A 10 8.50 -11.62 20.47
C TYR A 10 9.09 -12.33 21.68
N ASP A 11 8.17 -12.98 22.38
CA ASP A 11 8.41 -13.92 23.45
C ASP A 11 9.41 -14.98 23.00
N ARG A 12 10.56 -15.00 23.61
CA ARG A 12 11.39 -16.17 23.83
C ARG A 12 12.01 -16.06 25.19
N GLU A 13 11.48 -16.89 26.08
CA GLU A 13 12.02 -17.45 27.30
C GLU A 13 13.10 -16.67 28.07
N GLU A 14 12.78 -16.43 29.31
CA GLU A 14 13.55 -15.96 30.45
C GLU A 14 15.05 -16.22 30.36
N LEU A 15 15.79 -15.27 29.85
CA LEU A 15 17.21 -15.13 30.11
C LEU A 15 17.48 -13.75 30.72
N ASN A 16 17.64 -13.78 32.07
CA ASN A 16 18.19 -12.73 32.93
C ASN A 16 17.96 -11.28 32.48
N ALA A 17 16.79 -10.74 32.83
CA ALA A 17 16.36 -9.36 32.48
C ALA A 17 17.38 -8.28 32.91
N ASP A 18 18.19 -8.54 33.94
CA ASP A 18 19.18 -7.58 34.46
C ASP A 18 20.44 -7.48 33.58
N ASN A 19 20.87 -8.59 32.99
CA ASN A 19 22.01 -8.56 32.05
C ASN A 19 21.62 -7.95 30.70
N ARG A 20 20.38 -8.15 30.25
CA ARG A 20 19.87 -7.49 29.04
C ARG A 20 19.74 -5.97 29.22
N ARG A 21 19.31 -5.51 30.39
CA ARG A 21 19.26 -4.07 30.69
C ARG A 21 20.65 -3.44 30.68
N LYS A 22 21.63 -4.07 31.29
CA LYS A 22 23.02 -3.56 31.33
C LYS A 22 23.66 -3.52 29.93
N VAL A 23 23.47 -4.55 29.12
CA VAL A 23 23.98 -4.59 27.74
C VAL A 23 23.25 -3.55 26.88
N MET A 24 21.93 -3.40 27.02
CA MET A 24 21.15 -2.39 26.31
C MET A 24 21.51 -0.96 26.74
N ASP A 25 21.84 -0.73 27.99
CA ASP A 25 22.27 0.62 28.45
C ASP A 25 23.67 0.98 27.97
N VAL A 26 24.59 0.02 27.89
CA VAL A 26 25.90 0.21 27.28
C VAL A 26 25.75 0.45 25.77
N TRP A 27 24.90 -0.33 25.11
CA TRP A 27 24.60 -0.17 23.68
C TRP A 27 23.93 1.18 23.38
N LYS A 28 22.95 1.60 24.17
CA LYS A 28 22.31 2.92 24.05
C LYS A 28 23.28 4.09 24.25
N ARG A 29 24.21 3.96 25.19
CA ARG A 29 25.27 4.95 25.38
C ARG A 29 26.26 5.01 24.23
N PHE A 30 26.57 3.86 23.63
CA PHE A 30 27.42 3.78 22.43
C PHE A 30 26.71 4.37 21.22
N GLU A 31 25.45 4.00 20.95
CA GLU A 31 24.65 4.57 19.86
C GLU A 31 24.45 6.09 19.98
N SER A 32 24.36 6.61 21.19
CA SER A 32 24.23 8.06 21.43
C SER A 32 25.56 8.81 21.38
N SER A 33 26.68 8.12 21.33
CA SER A 33 28.00 8.75 21.21
C SER A 33 28.26 9.22 19.76
N LYS A 34 29.08 10.29 19.60
CA LYS A 34 29.48 10.77 18.26
C LYS A 34 30.09 9.66 17.39
N THR A 35 30.80 8.73 18.02
CA THR A 35 31.43 7.56 17.37
C THR A 35 30.40 6.51 16.97
N GLY A 36 29.40 6.23 17.82
CA GLY A 36 28.32 5.31 17.51
C GLY A 36 27.40 5.82 16.39
N VAL A 37 27.09 7.13 16.42
CA VAL A 37 26.33 7.79 15.34
C VAL A 37 27.11 7.80 14.03
N TRP A 38 28.43 8.00 14.09
CA TRP A 38 29.29 7.92 12.90
C TRP A 38 29.38 6.47 12.38
N LEU A 39 29.61 5.49 13.26
CA LEU A 39 29.64 4.07 12.91
C LEU A 39 28.28 3.57 12.40
N SER A 40 27.15 3.94 13.00
CA SER A 40 25.82 3.54 12.52
C SER A 40 25.45 4.17 11.18
N ARG A 41 26.06 5.30 10.82
CA ARG A 41 25.91 5.94 9.51
C ARG A 41 26.79 5.32 8.42
N HIS A 42 27.89 4.67 8.81
CA HIS A 42 28.90 4.18 7.87
C HIS A 42 29.06 2.65 7.86
N THR A 43 28.39 1.93 8.76
CA THR A 43 28.53 0.48 8.84
C THR A 43 27.21 -0.22 9.01
N HIS A 44 26.66 -0.77 7.92
CA HIS A 44 25.92 -2.04 7.97
C HIS A 44 26.83 -3.21 8.39
N LEU A 45 28.05 -2.91 8.77
CA LEU A 45 29.08 -3.89 9.14
C LEU A 45 28.74 -4.63 10.44
N LEU A 46 28.07 -3.96 11.40
CA LEU A 46 27.75 -4.57 12.70
C LEU A 46 26.52 -5.50 12.67
N GLU A 47 25.60 -5.32 11.72
CA GLU A 47 24.46 -6.24 11.57
C GLU A 47 24.84 -7.56 10.88
N ARG A 48 25.90 -7.56 10.06
CA ARG A 48 26.45 -8.79 9.45
C ARG A 48 27.41 -9.55 10.36
N LEU A 49 27.96 -8.91 11.40
CA LEU A 49 28.86 -9.53 12.38
C LEU A 49 28.19 -10.54 13.32
N SER A 50 26.83 -10.70 13.29
CA SER A 50 26.18 -11.56 14.27
C SER A 50 26.04 -13.04 13.89
N ASP A 51 25.99 -13.42 12.61
CA ASP A 51 25.63 -14.80 12.25
C ASP A 51 26.61 -15.58 11.35
N GLU A 52 27.48 -14.95 10.55
CA GLU A 52 28.47 -15.66 9.71
C GLU A 52 29.93 -15.49 10.17
N GLU A 53 30.21 -14.66 11.14
CA GLU A 53 31.55 -14.16 11.44
C GLU A 53 32.30 -14.86 12.58
N SER A 54 31.67 -15.76 13.30
CA SER A 54 32.44 -16.64 14.21
C SER A 54 33.54 -17.42 13.46
N HIS A 55 33.31 -17.71 12.18
CA HIS A 55 34.29 -18.37 11.30
C HIS A 55 35.37 -17.43 10.74
N LEU A 56 35.05 -16.15 10.49
CA LEU A 56 36.02 -15.17 10.00
C LEU A 56 36.97 -14.72 11.12
N VAL A 57 36.44 -14.40 12.29
CA VAL A 57 37.24 -14.08 13.49
C VAL A 57 38.12 -15.23 13.89
N ALA A 58 37.62 -16.49 13.80
CA ALA A 58 38.42 -17.69 14.04
C ALA A 58 39.53 -17.88 12.99
N ARG A 59 39.28 -17.61 11.71
CA ARG A 59 40.30 -17.70 10.63
C ARG A 59 41.34 -16.59 10.74
N VAL A 60 40.94 -15.36 11.03
CA VAL A 60 41.89 -14.26 11.26
C VAL A 60 42.70 -14.50 12.52
N GLY A 61 42.07 -14.96 13.60
CA GLY A 61 42.76 -15.35 14.82
C GLY A 61 43.79 -16.49 14.58
N ALA A 62 43.40 -17.51 13.83
CA ALA A 62 44.30 -18.63 13.47
C ALA A 62 45.47 -18.16 12.59
N MET A 63 45.24 -17.28 11.60
CA MET A 63 46.34 -16.72 10.78
C MET A 63 47.30 -15.85 11.58
N VAL A 64 46.78 -15.03 12.51
CA VAL A 64 47.61 -14.21 13.41
C VAL A 64 48.45 -15.11 14.33
N CYS A 65 47.88 -16.19 14.86
CA CYS A 65 48.63 -17.18 15.66
C CYS A 65 49.73 -17.91 14.85
N VAL A 66 49.43 -18.36 13.62
CA VAL A 66 50.39 -18.99 12.74
C VAL A 66 51.53 -18.03 12.37
N PHE A 67 51.21 -16.78 12.06
CA PHE A 67 52.19 -15.74 11.77
C PHE A 67 53.09 -15.44 12.98
N ALA A 68 52.50 -15.31 14.18
CA ALA A 68 53.25 -15.11 15.43
C ALA A 68 54.20 -16.31 15.72
N LEU A 69 53.79 -17.54 15.43
CA LEU A 69 54.62 -18.74 15.57
C LEU A 69 55.78 -18.75 14.57
N ILE A 70 55.54 -18.44 13.30
CA ILE A 70 56.55 -18.33 12.26
C ILE A 70 57.56 -17.23 12.62
N LEU A 71 57.06 -16.08 13.07
CA LEU A 71 57.90 -14.96 13.50
C LEU A 71 58.77 -15.32 14.69
N SER A 72 58.21 -15.99 15.70
CA SER A 72 58.91 -16.51 16.87
C SER A 72 60.02 -17.49 16.47
N MET A 73 59.74 -18.36 15.49
CA MET A 73 60.73 -19.31 14.99
C MET A 73 61.85 -18.62 14.21
N ILE A 74 61.57 -17.61 13.40
CA ILE A 74 62.58 -16.77 12.71
C ILE A 74 63.46 -16.01 13.71
N VAL A 75 62.85 -15.39 14.72
CA VAL A 75 63.60 -14.72 15.80
C VAL A 75 64.51 -15.68 16.53
N PHE A 76 64.03 -16.87 16.87
CA PHE A 76 64.85 -17.93 17.51
C PHE A 76 66.04 -18.36 16.66
N LEU A 77 65.88 -18.51 15.35
CA LEU A 77 66.97 -18.86 14.42
C LEU A 77 68.00 -17.72 14.28
N LEU A 78 67.54 -16.45 14.27
CA LEU A 78 68.39 -15.28 14.06
C LEU A 78 69.15 -14.87 15.34
N VAL A 79 68.61 -15.13 16.53
CA VAL A 79 69.32 -14.91 17.82
C VAL A 79 70.56 -15.79 17.95
N LYS A 80 70.56 -17.02 17.41
CA LYS A 80 71.77 -17.89 17.38
C LYS A 80 72.85 -17.44 16.39
N GLY A 81 72.51 -16.57 15.41
CA GLY A 81 73.44 -16.08 14.38
C GLY A 81 74.08 -14.71 14.61
N GLY A 82 73.91 -14.07 15.77
CA GLY A 82 74.54 -12.76 16.07
C GLY A 82 73.94 -11.52 15.39
N MET A 83 72.77 -11.65 14.74
CA MET A 83 72.12 -10.56 14.00
C MET A 83 70.98 -9.87 14.78
N LEU A 84 71.05 -9.87 16.10
CA LEU A 84 69.97 -9.40 17.01
C LEU A 84 69.57 -7.93 16.80
N ALA A 85 70.54 -7.05 16.53
CA ALA A 85 70.26 -5.61 16.38
C ALA A 85 69.47 -5.27 15.11
N TRP A 86 69.73 -5.98 14.02
CA TRP A 86 69.00 -5.78 12.75
C TRP A 86 67.58 -6.34 12.79
N THR A 87 67.37 -7.43 13.48
CA THR A 87 66.06 -8.07 13.60
C THR A 87 65.11 -7.28 14.53
N LEU A 88 65.65 -6.68 15.60
CA LEU A 88 64.86 -5.84 16.50
C LEU A 88 64.33 -4.56 15.82
N LEU A 89 65.05 -4.06 14.78
CA LEU A 89 64.63 -2.87 14.03
C LEU A 89 63.70 -3.17 12.86
N THR A 90 63.90 -4.27 12.18
CA THR A 90 63.12 -4.62 10.96
C THR A 90 61.83 -5.38 11.26
N LEU A 91 61.82 -6.19 12.31
CA LEU A 91 60.64 -7.00 12.69
C LEU A 91 59.35 -6.15 12.99
N PRO A 92 59.42 -5.03 13.77
CA PRO A 92 58.30 -4.18 13.98
C PRO A 92 57.75 -3.55 12.69
N VAL A 93 58.66 -3.16 11.77
CA VAL A 93 58.28 -2.55 10.49
C VAL A 93 57.53 -3.58 9.60
N PHE A 94 58.04 -4.82 9.54
CA PHE A 94 57.32 -5.91 8.82
C PHE A 94 55.98 -6.29 9.47
N ALA A 95 55.90 -6.30 10.80
CA ALA A 95 54.66 -6.57 11.52
C ALA A 95 53.62 -5.46 11.28
N ILE A 96 54.03 -4.20 11.31
CA ILE A 96 53.15 -3.07 11.00
C ILE A 96 52.72 -3.11 9.53
N ALA A 97 53.63 -3.36 8.58
CA ALA A 97 53.31 -3.47 7.17
C ALA A 97 52.35 -4.63 6.89
N PHE A 98 52.56 -5.78 7.51
CA PHE A 98 51.66 -6.92 7.39
C PHE A 98 50.27 -6.62 8.00
N MET A 99 50.23 -5.97 9.17
CA MET A 99 48.98 -5.59 9.79
C MET A 99 48.22 -4.57 8.93
N LEU A 100 48.92 -3.62 8.30
CA LEU A 100 48.34 -2.69 7.33
C LEU A 100 47.79 -3.42 6.09
N VAL A 101 48.53 -4.35 5.54
CA VAL A 101 48.07 -5.16 4.40
C VAL A 101 46.86 -6.01 4.78
N MET A 102 46.85 -6.62 5.98
CA MET A 102 45.69 -7.38 6.47
C MET A 102 44.48 -6.48 6.71
N VAL A 103 44.64 -5.29 7.29
CA VAL A 103 43.58 -4.34 7.46
C VAL A 103 43.04 -3.87 6.10
N LEU A 104 43.92 -3.53 5.17
CA LEU A 104 43.55 -3.18 3.79
C LEU A 104 42.84 -4.33 3.09
N TRP A 105 43.30 -5.58 3.32
CA TRP A 105 42.65 -6.77 2.73
C TRP A 105 41.27 -7.03 3.33
N ILE A 106 41.09 -6.86 4.66
CA ILE A 106 39.80 -6.97 5.33
C ILE A 106 38.84 -5.87 4.83
N PHE A 107 39.33 -4.63 4.72
CA PHE A 107 38.56 -3.54 4.13
C PHE A 107 38.22 -3.80 2.65
N TRP A 108 39.17 -4.39 1.89
CA TRP A 108 38.98 -4.75 0.51
C TRP A 108 37.95 -5.89 0.34
N ASP A 109 38.01 -6.89 1.21
CA ASP A 109 37.08 -8.03 1.15
C ASP A 109 35.67 -7.60 1.61
N ALA A 110 35.54 -6.83 2.68
CA ALA A 110 34.30 -6.21 3.10
C ALA A 110 33.72 -5.24 2.05
N TYR A 111 34.58 -4.48 1.38
CA TYR A 111 34.19 -3.62 0.26
C TYR A 111 33.82 -4.44 -0.99
N ARG A 112 34.46 -5.57 -1.24
CA ARG A 112 34.17 -6.47 -2.36
C ARG A 112 32.81 -7.14 -2.28
N ASP A 113 32.37 -7.46 -1.08
CA ASP A 113 31.06 -8.09 -0.82
C ASP A 113 29.97 -7.05 -0.51
N SER A 114 30.33 -5.77 -0.40
CA SER A 114 29.34 -4.73 -0.13
C SER A 114 28.48 -4.44 -1.36
N GLY A 115 27.18 -4.35 -1.17
CA GLY A 115 26.24 -3.89 -2.20
C GLY A 115 26.59 -2.51 -2.77
N GLU A 116 27.49 -1.76 -2.10
CA GLU A 116 28.02 -0.47 -2.55
C GLU A 116 28.82 -0.58 -3.84
N ARG A 117 29.57 -1.66 -4.06
CA ARG A 117 30.28 -1.89 -5.35
C ARG A 117 29.33 -2.15 -6.50
N ALA A 118 28.29 -2.92 -6.25
CA ALA A 118 27.25 -3.13 -7.26
C ALA A 118 26.54 -1.80 -7.56
N ALA A 119 26.28 -0.98 -6.54
CA ALA A 119 25.70 0.35 -6.69
C ALA A 119 26.66 1.30 -7.43
N ASP A 120 27.94 1.35 -7.07
CA ASP A 120 28.96 2.15 -7.77
C ASP A 120 29.12 1.73 -9.24
N TRP A 121 29.18 0.42 -9.49
CA TRP A 121 29.28 -0.11 -10.84
C TRP A 121 28.01 0.17 -11.65
N LEU A 122 26.81 0.07 -11.01
CA LEU A 122 25.55 0.41 -11.64
C LEU A 122 25.47 1.92 -11.93
N SER A 123 25.92 2.77 -11.02
CA SER A 123 25.85 4.23 -11.16
C SER A 123 26.67 4.80 -12.32
N THR A 124 27.67 4.06 -12.79
CA THR A 124 28.48 4.43 -13.95
C THR A 124 27.84 4.01 -15.28
N ARG A 125 26.74 3.24 -15.24
CA ARG A 125 26.07 2.76 -16.44
C ARG A 125 25.06 3.74 -16.98
N PRO A 126 24.89 3.85 -18.32
CA PRO A 126 23.81 4.62 -18.93
C PRO A 126 22.46 4.14 -18.40
N GLY A 127 21.60 5.07 -18.01
CA GLY A 127 20.27 4.77 -17.48
C GLY A 127 20.16 4.62 -15.95
N VAL A 128 21.28 4.56 -15.21
CA VAL A 128 21.28 4.60 -13.75
C VAL A 128 21.51 6.02 -13.25
N ALA A 129 20.61 6.48 -12.36
CA ALA A 129 20.69 7.84 -11.83
C ALA A 129 21.89 8.02 -10.90
N THR A 130 22.63 9.09 -11.09
CA THR A 130 23.72 9.49 -10.19
C THR A 130 23.16 10.07 -8.89
N TRP A 131 23.98 10.11 -7.83
CA TRP A 131 23.61 10.73 -6.56
C TRP A 131 23.15 12.20 -6.72
N ARG A 132 23.72 12.94 -7.67
CA ARG A 132 23.33 14.34 -7.95
C ARG A 132 21.92 14.42 -8.54
N GLN A 133 21.58 13.52 -9.46
CA GLN A 133 20.24 13.43 -10.03
C GLN A 133 19.21 13.01 -8.95
N ILE A 134 19.55 12.01 -8.14
CA ILE A 134 18.68 11.60 -7.04
C ILE A 134 18.45 12.76 -6.06
N ALA A 135 19.50 13.48 -5.68
CA ALA A 135 19.38 14.63 -4.79
C ALA A 135 18.55 15.77 -5.40
N ALA A 136 18.69 16.00 -6.71
CA ALA A 136 18.01 17.07 -7.43
C ALA A 136 16.51 16.78 -7.64
N ASP A 137 16.12 15.51 -7.85
CA ASP A 137 14.78 15.14 -8.28
C ASP A 137 13.96 14.50 -7.15
N TYR A 138 14.60 13.77 -6.23
CA TYR A 138 13.94 12.96 -5.19
C TYR A 138 14.38 13.26 -3.77
N GLY A 139 15.36 14.14 -3.58
CA GLY A 139 15.83 14.51 -2.25
C GLY A 139 14.84 15.42 -1.50
N PRO A 140 14.98 15.57 -0.16
CA PRO A 140 14.08 16.43 0.64
C PRO A 140 14.02 17.88 0.16
N ARG A 141 15.11 18.39 -0.43
CA ARG A 141 15.16 19.76 -0.98
C ARG A 141 14.32 19.88 -2.25
N ALA A 142 14.34 18.86 -3.12
CA ALA A 142 13.53 18.80 -4.33
C ALA A 142 12.04 18.74 -3.95
N VAL A 143 11.67 17.89 -3.00
CA VAL A 143 10.29 17.82 -2.49
C VAL A 143 9.82 19.17 -1.95
N ASN A 144 10.64 19.86 -1.16
CA ASN A 144 10.29 21.17 -0.60
C ASN A 144 10.13 22.24 -1.70
N ARG A 145 10.89 22.17 -2.78
CA ARG A 145 10.87 23.15 -3.87
C ARG A 145 9.71 22.91 -4.83
N ASP A 146 9.50 21.66 -5.23
CA ASP A 146 8.66 21.30 -6.37
C ASP A 146 7.35 20.63 -5.95
N VAL A 147 7.40 19.70 -4.99
CA VAL A 147 6.24 18.87 -4.61
C VAL A 147 5.33 19.58 -3.60
N LEU A 148 5.91 20.16 -2.55
CA LEU A 148 5.10 20.83 -1.51
C LEU A 148 4.21 21.95 -2.08
N PRO A 149 4.69 22.86 -2.97
CA PRO A 149 3.84 23.91 -3.51
C PRO A 149 2.70 23.37 -4.38
N SER A 150 2.93 22.26 -5.08
CA SER A 150 1.92 21.65 -5.93
C SER A 150 0.89 20.83 -5.13
N VAL A 151 1.34 20.06 -4.14
CA VAL A 151 0.47 19.14 -3.37
C VAL A 151 -0.26 19.84 -2.23
N LEU A 152 0.39 20.80 -1.56
CA LEU A 152 -0.09 21.45 -0.33
C LEU A 152 -0.15 22.98 -0.44
N PRO A 153 -0.77 23.55 -1.47
CA PRO A 153 -0.77 25.00 -1.66
C PRO A 153 -1.44 25.74 -0.49
N ARG A 154 -2.55 25.19 0.06
CA ARG A 154 -3.27 25.75 1.21
C ARG A 154 -2.46 25.68 2.50
N MET A 155 -1.89 24.52 2.84
CA MET A 155 -1.07 24.38 4.04
C MET A 155 0.14 25.33 4.01
N LEU A 156 0.77 25.52 2.85
CA LEU A 156 1.86 26.48 2.68
C LEU A 156 1.41 27.92 2.88
N GLU A 157 0.25 28.27 2.36
CA GLU A 157 -0.34 29.61 2.53
C GLU A 157 -0.71 29.87 3.99
N ASP A 158 -1.40 28.93 4.63
CA ASP A 158 -1.78 29.04 6.03
C ASP A 158 -0.54 29.19 6.94
N PHE A 159 0.53 28.46 6.64
CA PHE A 159 1.80 28.60 7.35
C PHE A 159 2.46 29.96 7.07
N ARG A 160 2.47 30.42 5.81
CA ARG A 160 3.04 31.73 5.42
C ARG A 160 2.36 32.89 6.14
N TYR A 161 1.03 32.86 6.23
CA TYR A 161 0.24 33.90 6.90
C TYR A 161 0.07 33.66 8.40
N ARG A 162 0.77 32.67 8.99
CA ARG A 162 0.74 32.34 10.42
C ARG A 162 -0.70 32.20 10.97
N LYS A 163 -1.59 31.54 10.21
CA LYS A 163 -2.94 31.28 10.66
C LYS A 163 -2.95 30.42 11.93
N PRO A 164 -3.92 30.61 12.85
CA PRO A 164 -4.02 29.79 14.06
C PRO A 164 -4.09 28.30 13.69
N GLY A 165 -3.26 27.46 14.34
CA GLY A 165 -3.19 26.03 14.07
C GLY A 165 -2.44 25.62 12.81
N ALA A 166 -1.86 26.58 12.06
CA ALA A 166 -1.09 26.26 10.86
C ALA A 166 0.19 25.44 11.18
N ILE A 167 0.34 24.34 10.50
CA ILE A 167 1.49 23.42 10.65
C ILE A 167 2.51 23.74 9.56
N ARG A 168 3.79 23.72 9.91
CA ARG A 168 4.88 23.85 8.92
C ARG A 168 4.90 22.61 8.02
N PRO A 169 4.65 22.75 6.69
CA PRO A 169 4.74 21.64 5.77
C PRO A 169 6.14 21.02 5.75
N ARG A 170 6.20 19.70 5.64
CA ARG A 170 7.41 18.89 5.58
C ARG A 170 7.28 17.87 4.45
N PRO A 171 8.38 17.27 3.95
CA PRO A 171 8.33 16.28 2.87
C PRO A 171 7.30 15.17 3.07
N TRP A 172 7.19 14.63 4.27
CA TRP A 172 6.25 13.56 4.58
C TRP A 172 4.76 13.95 4.51
N HIS A 173 4.41 15.24 4.42
CA HIS A 173 3.04 15.67 4.21
C HIS A 173 2.61 15.55 2.74
N ALA A 174 3.55 15.52 1.80
CA ALA A 174 3.28 15.57 0.37
C ALA A 174 3.94 14.45 -0.43
N ALA A 175 4.78 13.63 0.19
CA ALA A 175 5.54 12.59 -0.48
C ALA A 175 5.65 11.34 0.39
N TRP A 176 5.90 10.22 -0.25
CA TRP A 176 6.18 8.95 0.40
C TRP A 176 7.69 8.71 0.45
N TYR A 177 8.19 8.34 1.64
CA TYR A 177 9.58 7.95 1.82
C TYR A 177 9.81 6.52 1.35
N VAL A 178 10.66 6.36 0.34
CA VAL A 178 10.98 5.05 -0.26
C VAL A 178 12.12 4.35 0.47
N GLY A 179 13.10 5.11 0.91
CA GLY A 179 14.32 4.62 1.54
C GLY A 179 15.48 5.57 1.33
N ASP A 180 16.68 5.10 1.60
CA ASP A 180 17.92 5.86 1.40
C ASP A 180 18.68 5.32 0.17
N SER A 181 19.20 6.24 -0.63
CA SER A 181 20.16 5.96 -1.70
C SER A 181 21.34 6.92 -1.57
N TRP A 182 22.58 6.44 -1.60
CA TRP A 182 23.78 7.26 -1.39
C TRP A 182 23.74 8.09 -0.08
N ASN A 183 23.25 7.51 1.01
CA ASN A 183 23.01 8.19 2.30
C ASN A 183 22.07 9.40 2.20
N MET A 184 21.23 9.47 1.19
CA MET A 184 20.21 10.49 1.01
C MET A 184 18.83 9.87 1.05
N GLU A 185 17.90 10.56 1.71
CA GLU A 185 16.50 10.21 1.70
C GLU A 185 15.92 10.37 0.29
N VAL A 186 15.20 9.35 -0.18
CA VAL A 186 14.49 9.32 -1.47
C VAL A 186 13.00 9.40 -1.23
N TRP A 187 12.37 10.40 -1.82
CA TRP A 187 10.97 10.71 -1.66
C TRP A 187 10.24 10.73 -2.99
N LEU A 188 9.08 10.11 -3.06
CA LEU A 188 8.19 10.15 -4.22
C LEU A 188 6.97 11.01 -3.91
N GLY A 189 6.76 12.05 -4.71
CA GLY A 189 5.62 12.96 -4.56
C GLY A 189 4.28 12.26 -4.73
N SER A 190 3.27 12.68 -3.96
CA SER A 190 1.94 12.06 -3.99
C SER A 190 1.11 12.39 -5.23
N GLU A 191 1.57 13.27 -6.11
CA GLU A 191 0.92 13.55 -7.39
C GLU A 191 1.03 12.40 -8.40
N ARG A 192 2.04 11.55 -8.25
CA ARG A 192 2.20 10.34 -9.06
C ARG A 192 1.89 9.11 -8.23
N HIS A 193 1.23 8.16 -8.85
CA HIS A 193 0.96 6.86 -8.28
C HIS A 193 2.21 5.99 -8.24
N ILE A 194 2.15 4.89 -7.51
CA ILE A 194 3.27 3.98 -7.34
C ILE A 194 2.81 2.57 -7.70
N TYR A 195 3.57 1.92 -8.55
CA TYR A 195 3.37 0.53 -8.94
C TYR A 195 4.54 -0.32 -8.45
N VAL A 196 4.26 -1.26 -7.57
CA VAL A 196 5.26 -2.10 -6.91
C VAL A 196 5.12 -3.53 -7.39
N LEU A 197 6.21 -4.06 -7.91
CA LEU A 197 6.30 -5.45 -8.35
C LEU A 197 7.22 -6.23 -7.42
N GLY A 198 6.77 -7.40 -7.01
CA GLY A 198 7.60 -8.30 -6.21
C GLY A 198 6.95 -9.66 -6.05
N PRO A 199 7.70 -10.75 -6.24
CA PRO A 199 7.18 -12.11 -6.08
C PRO A 199 6.75 -12.37 -4.63
N THR A 200 6.17 -13.53 -4.40
CA THR A 200 5.86 -13.98 -3.05
C THR A 200 7.13 -14.01 -2.18
N ARG A 201 7.02 -13.62 -0.91
CA ARG A 201 8.16 -13.55 0.05
C ARG A 201 9.27 -12.56 -0.30
N SER A 202 9.03 -11.62 -1.21
CA SER A 202 9.98 -10.52 -1.51
C SER A 202 9.99 -9.40 -0.45
N GLY A 203 9.14 -9.48 0.56
CA GLY A 203 9.02 -8.46 1.60
C GLY A 203 8.06 -7.30 1.26
N LYS A 204 7.23 -7.40 0.22
CA LYS A 204 6.27 -6.36 -0.19
C LYS A 204 5.51 -5.75 0.98
N THR A 205 4.89 -6.60 1.79
CA THR A 205 4.04 -6.15 2.90
C THR A 205 4.83 -5.35 3.92
N VAL A 206 6.00 -5.86 4.35
CA VAL A 206 6.83 -5.22 5.38
C VAL A 206 7.54 -3.97 4.85
N SER A 207 8.02 -4.02 3.60
CA SER A 207 8.87 -2.97 3.04
C SER A 207 8.08 -1.84 2.39
N VAL A 208 6.87 -2.11 1.92
CA VAL A 208 6.07 -1.15 1.17
C VAL A 208 4.72 -0.92 1.81
N VAL A 209 3.90 -1.96 1.99
CA VAL A 209 2.50 -1.80 2.39
C VAL A 209 2.38 -1.20 3.79
N ILE A 210 3.05 -1.79 4.78
CA ILE A 210 3.03 -1.30 6.17
C ILE A 210 3.54 0.15 6.28
N PRO A 211 4.73 0.51 5.76
CA PRO A 211 5.19 1.90 5.77
C PRO A 211 4.25 2.85 5.04
N SER A 212 3.70 2.43 3.91
CA SER A 212 2.75 3.25 3.14
C SER A 212 1.48 3.58 3.92
N VAL A 213 0.97 2.64 4.70
CA VAL A 213 -0.20 2.85 5.56
C VAL A 213 0.17 3.75 6.74
N VAL A 214 1.25 3.42 7.47
CA VAL A 214 1.63 4.13 8.71
C VAL A 214 2.02 5.58 8.44
N GLU A 215 2.79 5.84 7.38
CA GLU A 215 3.36 7.15 7.06
C GLU A 215 2.42 8.04 6.23
N ALA A 216 1.22 7.58 5.91
CA ALA A 216 0.29 8.39 5.14
C ALA A 216 -0.11 9.66 5.90
N PRO A 217 -0.05 10.83 5.27
CA PRO A 217 -0.31 12.11 5.94
C PRO A 217 -1.78 12.40 6.20
N GLY A 218 -2.67 11.76 5.44
CA GLY A 218 -4.11 11.94 5.49
C GLY A 218 -4.87 10.61 5.58
N PHE A 219 -6.03 10.58 4.94
CA PHE A 219 -6.87 9.39 4.84
C PHE A 219 -6.13 8.21 4.19
N VAL A 220 -6.41 7.01 4.68
CA VAL A 220 -5.89 5.77 4.11
C VAL A 220 -7.01 4.79 3.84
N LEU A 221 -7.02 4.20 2.66
CA LEU A 221 -7.76 2.97 2.38
C LEU A 221 -6.75 1.88 2.01
N ALA A 222 -6.72 0.78 2.74
CA ALA A 222 -5.78 -0.32 2.52
C ALA A 222 -6.54 -1.62 2.26
N THR A 223 -6.30 -2.26 1.10
CA THR A 223 -6.82 -3.60 0.81
C THR A 223 -5.85 -4.69 1.26
N SER A 224 -6.37 -5.82 1.69
CA SER A 224 -5.56 -6.99 2.01
C SER A 224 -6.36 -8.28 1.92
N THR A 225 -5.66 -9.37 1.65
CA THR A 225 -6.23 -10.72 1.76
C THR A 225 -6.07 -11.33 3.16
N ARG A 226 -5.41 -10.61 4.07
CA ARG A 226 -5.07 -11.07 5.44
C ARG A 226 -5.20 -9.96 6.46
N GLY A 227 -5.41 -10.33 7.74
CA GLY A 227 -5.51 -9.38 8.85
C GLY A 227 -4.17 -8.86 9.41
N ASP A 228 -3.02 -9.29 8.90
CA ASP A 228 -1.69 -8.93 9.41
C ASP A 228 -1.36 -7.43 9.27
N ILE A 229 -1.78 -6.80 8.18
CA ILE A 229 -1.60 -5.35 7.97
C ILE A 229 -2.34 -4.58 9.08
N ILE A 230 -3.58 -4.98 9.41
CA ILE A 230 -4.39 -4.33 10.45
C ILE A 230 -3.68 -4.42 11.80
N LYS A 231 -3.27 -5.62 12.20
CA LYS A 231 -2.58 -5.86 13.48
C LYS A 231 -1.33 -5.02 13.64
N THR A 232 -0.60 -4.83 12.55
CA THR A 232 0.67 -4.10 12.60
C THR A 232 0.49 -2.59 12.55
N THR A 233 -0.54 -2.08 11.85
CA THR A 233 -0.63 -0.64 11.54
C THR A 233 -1.73 0.09 12.29
N ARG A 234 -2.78 -0.60 12.77
CA ARG A 234 -3.95 0.02 13.41
C ARG A 234 -3.57 0.94 14.55
N TYR A 235 -2.83 0.43 15.54
CA TYR A 235 -2.41 1.22 16.70
C TYR A 235 -1.58 2.43 16.30
N LEU A 236 -0.68 2.27 15.34
CA LEU A 236 0.17 3.35 14.84
C LEU A 236 -0.63 4.42 14.11
N ARG A 237 -1.73 4.04 13.43
CA ARG A 237 -2.64 4.99 12.78
C ARG A 237 -3.51 5.76 13.77
N GLU A 238 -3.97 5.10 14.84
CA GLU A 238 -4.80 5.72 15.87
C GLU A 238 -4.01 6.63 16.80
N CYS A 239 -2.81 6.20 17.23
CA CYS A 239 -2.01 6.89 18.24
C CYS A 239 -0.88 7.76 17.66
N GLY A 240 -0.54 7.58 16.38
CA GLY A 240 0.62 8.18 15.76
C GLY A 240 1.94 7.56 16.23
N VAL A 241 3.01 7.89 15.52
CA VAL A 241 4.38 7.49 15.82
C VAL A 241 5.21 8.73 16.09
N LYS A 242 5.86 8.79 17.24
CA LYS A 242 6.80 9.88 17.57
C LYS A 242 8.23 9.41 17.34
N ASP A 243 8.96 10.14 16.50
CA ASP A 243 10.41 9.96 16.43
C ASP A 243 11.04 10.40 17.75
N ARG A 244 11.70 9.46 18.43
CA ARG A 244 12.37 9.72 19.72
C ARG A 244 13.54 10.72 19.62
N LYS A 245 14.12 10.92 18.42
CA LYS A 245 15.29 11.77 18.23
C LYS A 245 14.95 13.25 18.04
N ASN A 246 13.87 13.55 17.34
CA ASN A 246 13.52 14.92 16.99
C ASN A 246 12.09 15.32 17.38
N GLY A 247 11.34 14.42 18.02
CA GLY A 247 9.96 14.66 18.42
C GLY A 247 8.98 14.76 17.25
N ALA A 248 9.42 14.48 16.01
CA ALA A 248 8.56 14.53 14.85
C ALA A 248 7.52 13.40 14.94
N GLU A 249 6.27 13.72 14.67
CA GLU A 249 5.18 12.76 14.59
C GLU A 249 5.10 12.23 13.17
N TYR A 250 5.13 10.92 13.02
CA TYR A 250 4.96 10.22 11.75
C TYR A 250 3.67 9.43 11.78
N GLY A 251 2.96 9.43 10.65
CA GLY A 251 1.75 8.63 10.48
C GLY A 251 0.63 8.98 11.45
N GLY A 252 -0.51 8.41 11.27
CA GLY A 252 -1.71 8.44 12.07
C GLY A 252 -2.11 9.72 12.79
N ARG A 253 -1.17 10.45 13.28
CA ARG A 253 -1.31 11.71 14.03
C ARG A 253 -2.36 11.70 15.14
N GLY A 254 -2.90 10.52 15.49
CA GLY A 254 -3.98 10.38 16.46
C GLY A 254 -5.27 11.13 16.08
N ALA A 255 -5.42 11.50 14.81
CA ALA A 255 -6.53 12.34 14.37
C ALA A 255 -7.71 11.55 13.81
N GLY A 256 -7.45 10.35 13.27
CA GLY A 256 -8.45 9.54 12.60
C GLY A 256 -8.85 8.31 13.39
N THR A 257 -9.99 7.76 13.02
CA THR A 257 -10.50 6.48 13.52
C THR A 257 -10.18 5.38 12.53
N THR A 258 -10.00 4.15 13.01
CA THR A 258 -9.82 3.00 12.13
C THR A 258 -11.13 2.25 11.92
N HIS A 259 -11.39 1.93 10.67
CA HIS A 259 -12.57 1.20 10.23
C HIS A 259 -12.15 -0.05 9.49
N ILE A 260 -12.83 -1.16 9.74
CA ILE A 260 -12.52 -2.47 9.16
C ILE A 260 -13.75 -2.98 8.43
N PHE A 261 -13.62 -3.11 7.12
CA PHE A 261 -14.60 -3.73 6.25
C PHE A 261 -14.17 -5.15 5.92
N ASP A 262 -14.76 -6.12 6.57
CA ASP A 262 -14.51 -7.56 6.36
C ASP A 262 -15.84 -8.28 6.09
N PRO A 263 -16.35 -8.21 4.86
CA PRO A 263 -17.65 -8.82 4.53
C PRO A 263 -17.64 -10.34 4.63
N GLU A 264 -16.50 -10.99 4.48
CA GLU A 264 -16.37 -12.44 4.44
C GLU A 264 -15.90 -13.08 5.77
N GLY A 265 -15.64 -12.28 6.81
CA GLY A 265 -15.23 -12.77 8.13
C GLY A 265 -13.83 -13.39 8.15
N ILE A 266 -12.91 -12.85 7.37
CA ILE A 266 -11.51 -13.33 7.29
C ILE A 266 -10.81 -13.21 8.65
N ALA A 267 -11.06 -12.11 9.35
CA ALA A 267 -10.38 -11.74 10.58
C ALA A 267 -11.34 -11.63 11.79
N GLU A 268 -12.51 -12.27 11.75
CA GLU A 268 -13.57 -12.11 12.73
C GLU A 268 -13.25 -12.66 14.12
N ASN A 269 -12.40 -13.68 14.19
CA ASN A 269 -12.03 -14.34 15.43
C ASN A 269 -11.13 -13.49 16.34
N ASP A 270 -10.59 -12.39 15.82
CA ASP A 270 -9.72 -11.49 16.56
C ASP A 270 -10.45 -10.16 16.83
N PRO A 271 -10.67 -9.80 18.12
CA PRO A 271 -11.37 -8.57 18.48
C PRO A 271 -10.77 -7.30 17.85
N ASP A 272 -9.45 -7.29 17.64
CA ASP A 272 -8.73 -6.13 17.14
C ASP A 272 -8.86 -5.95 15.61
N THR A 273 -9.24 -7.01 14.90
CA THR A 273 -9.38 -7.01 13.44
C THR A 273 -10.81 -7.25 12.97
N ARG A 274 -11.76 -7.30 13.90
CA ARG A 274 -13.17 -7.56 13.62
C ARG A 274 -13.78 -6.45 12.77
N HIS A 275 -14.68 -6.84 11.86
CA HIS A 275 -15.54 -5.93 11.12
C HIS A 275 -16.25 -4.93 12.04
N ASN A 276 -16.10 -3.63 11.76
CA ASN A 276 -16.71 -2.56 12.56
C ASN A 276 -17.27 -1.41 11.70
N MET A 277 -17.33 -1.58 10.37
CA MET A 277 -17.71 -0.54 9.44
C MET A 277 -19.19 -0.69 9.03
N ASN A 278 -20.00 0.31 9.31
CA ASN A 278 -21.39 0.38 8.87
C ASN A 278 -21.47 1.05 7.50
N TRP A 279 -21.61 0.26 6.47
CA TRP A 279 -21.74 0.71 5.09
C TRP A 279 -22.74 -0.17 4.32
N THR A 280 -23.44 0.42 3.38
CA THR A 280 -24.34 -0.29 2.46
C THR A 280 -24.08 0.19 1.03
N PRO A 281 -24.13 -0.68 0.02
CA PRO A 281 -24.03 -0.26 -1.37
C PRO A 281 -25.21 0.60 -1.85
N LEU A 282 -26.25 0.77 -1.04
CA LEU A 282 -27.39 1.64 -1.33
C LEU A 282 -27.18 3.09 -0.92
N GLN A 283 -26.16 3.38 -0.13
CA GLN A 283 -25.89 4.73 0.37
C GLN A 283 -25.65 5.71 -0.77
N GLY A 284 -26.49 6.75 -0.92
CA GLY A 284 -26.41 7.73 -1.99
C GLY A 284 -27.07 7.31 -3.31
N CYS A 285 -27.66 6.10 -3.41
CA CYS A 285 -28.37 5.66 -4.60
C CYS A 285 -29.76 6.32 -4.81
N ASP A 286 -30.17 7.21 -3.93
CA ASP A 286 -31.26 8.16 -4.14
C ASP A 286 -30.89 9.22 -5.21
N ASP A 287 -29.60 9.42 -5.50
CA ASP A 287 -29.13 10.09 -6.70
C ASP A 287 -29.08 9.08 -7.88
N PRO A 288 -29.83 9.30 -8.97
CA PRO A 288 -29.82 8.44 -10.14
C PRO A 288 -28.44 8.23 -10.75
N ALA A 289 -27.55 9.24 -10.71
CA ALA A 289 -26.22 9.13 -11.25
C ALA A 289 -25.34 8.17 -10.41
N VAL A 290 -25.49 8.18 -9.09
CA VAL A 290 -24.83 7.23 -8.19
C VAL A 290 -25.33 5.81 -8.42
N ALA A 291 -26.67 5.62 -8.50
CA ALA A 291 -27.27 4.32 -8.77
C ALA A 291 -26.78 3.73 -10.09
N MET A 292 -26.68 4.56 -11.14
CA MET A 292 -26.13 4.16 -12.46
C MET A 292 -24.69 3.68 -12.36
N ARG A 293 -23.80 4.47 -11.74
CA ARG A 293 -22.38 4.10 -11.61
C ARG A 293 -22.19 2.81 -10.83
N ARG A 294 -22.90 2.64 -9.72
CA ARG A 294 -22.84 1.38 -8.93
C ARG A 294 -23.36 0.18 -9.70
N ALA A 295 -24.46 0.35 -10.43
CA ALA A 295 -24.96 -0.72 -11.29
C ALA A 295 -23.96 -1.12 -12.37
N GLN A 296 -23.29 -0.15 -13.01
CA GLN A 296 -22.22 -0.40 -13.98
C GLN A 296 -21.09 -1.21 -13.36
N THR A 297 -20.59 -0.82 -12.19
CA THR A 297 -19.55 -1.55 -11.46
C THR A 297 -20.00 -2.97 -11.10
N MET A 298 -21.21 -3.13 -10.57
CA MET A 298 -21.75 -4.45 -10.19
C MET A 298 -21.89 -5.40 -11.37
N VAL A 299 -22.43 -4.93 -12.49
CA VAL A 299 -22.63 -5.74 -13.69
C VAL A 299 -21.32 -6.07 -14.40
N ALA A 300 -20.39 -5.12 -14.45
CA ALA A 300 -19.07 -5.34 -15.03
C ALA A 300 -18.30 -6.46 -14.28
N ILE A 301 -18.34 -6.44 -12.94
CA ILE A 301 -17.70 -7.45 -12.09
C ILE A 301 -18.46 -8.79 -12.16
N GLY A 302 -19.78 -8.77 -12.31
CA GLY A 302 -20.60 -9.97 -12.53
C GLY A 302 -20.32 -10.72 -13.84
N GLY A 303 -19.28 -10.31 -14.60
CA GLY A 303 -18.79 -11.03 -15.78
C GLY A 303 -19.50 -10.70 -17.10
N MET A 304 -20.35 -9.68 -17.13
CA MET A 304 -21.10 -9.29 -18.35
C MET A 304 -20.39 -8.23 -19.19
N GLY A 305 -19.16 -7.81 -18.81
CA GLY A 305 -18.45 -6.70 -19.46
C GLY A 305 -17.37 -7.09 -20.47
N SER A 306 -16.98 -8.36 -20.63
CA SER A 306 -15.71 -8.73 -21.27
C SER A 306 -15.79 -9.49 -22.60
N GLY A 307 -16.94 -9.58 -23.25
CA GLY A 307 -17.06 -10.25 -24.54
C GLY A 307 -18.05 -9.55 -25.46
N SER A 308 -17.74 -9.47 -26.77
CA SER A 308 -18.59 -8.79 -27.76
C SER A 308 -20.04 -9.29 -27.81
N ASN A 309 -20.28 -10.56 -27.50
CA ASN A 309 -21.64 -11.14 -27.48
C ASN A 309 -22.42 -10.87 -26.19
N ASN A 310 -21.72 -10.43 -25.11
CA ASN A 310 -22.35 -10.19 -23.81
C ASN A 310 -22.57 -8.71 -23.53
N GLN A 311 -22.06 -7.82 -24.37
CA GLN A 311 -22.09 -6.38 -24.14
C GLN A 311 -23.53 -5.82 -24.17
N GLU A 312 -24.38 -6.29 -25.09
CA GLU A 312 -25.79 -5.88 -25.14
C GLU A 312 -26.57 -6.34 -23.89
N TRP A 313 -26.35 -7.58 -23.46
CA TRP A 313 -26.97 -8.10 -22.24
C TRP A 313 -26.47 -7.38 -20.98
N GLY A 314 -25.20 -6.94 -20.96
CA GLY A 314 -24.64 -6.13 -19.89
C GLY A 314 -25.31 -4.76 -19.76
N VAL A 315 -25.64 -4.10 -20.89
CA VAL A 315 -26.36 -2.84 -20.91
C VAL A 315 -27.77 -3.01 -20.32
N SER A 316 -28.50 -4.04 -20.76
CA SER A 316 -29.84 -4.35 -20.24
C SER A 316 -29.80 -4.66 -18.74
N ALA A 317 -28.88 -5.52 -18.29
CA ALA A 317 -28.73 -5.83 -16.87
C ALA A 317 -28.41 -4.58 -16.02
N THR A 318 -27.59 -3.67 -16.55
CA THR A 318 -27.27 -2.41 -15.86
C THR A 318 -28.52 -1.55 -15.65
N MET A 319 -29.40 -1.47 -16.66
CA MET A 319 -30.67 -0.72 -16.52
C MET A 319 -31.59 -1.30 -15.45
N TYR A 320 -31.63 -2.63 -15.30
CA TYR A 320 -32.42 -3.25 -14.23
C TYR A 320 -31.80 -3.05 -12.86
N VAL A 321 -30.49 -3.27 -12.72
CA VAL A 321 -29.78 -3.12 -11.45
C VAL A 321 -29.83 -1.68 -10.95
N GLN A 322 -29.63 -0.67 -11.82
CA GLN A 322 -29.72 0.74 -11.41
C GLN A 322 -31.12 1.10 -10.90
N ALA A 323 -32.19 0.62 -11.57
CA ALA A 323 -33.55 0.86 -11.14
C ALA A 323 -33.85 0.20 -9.79
N MET A 324 -33.32 -1.01 -9.54
CA MET A 324 -33.49 -1.69 -8.26
C MET A 324 -32.73 -0.98 -7.12
N LEU A 325 -31.48 -0.55 -7.35
CA LEU A 325 -30.70 0.20 -6.35
C LEU A 325 -31.38 1.54 -6.00
N TYR A 326 -31.83 2.26 -7.01
CA TYR A 326 -32.54 3.52 -6.83
C TYR A 326 -33.86 3.33 -6.06
N ALA A 327 -34.67 2.32 -6.47
CA ALA A 327 -35.93 2.00 -5.78
C ALA A 327 -35.70 1.68 -4.30
N ALA A 328 -34.66 0.92 -4.00
CA ALA A 328 -34.32 0.58 -2.62
C ALA A 328 -33.92 1.82 -1.81
N ALA A 329 -33.13 2.71 -2.41
CA ALA A 329 -32.66 3.91 -1.73
C ALA A 329 -33.79 4.90 -1.42
N ILE A 330 -34.63 5.24 -2.40
CA ILE A 330 -35.72 6.20 -2.20
C ILE A 330 -36.84 5.68 -1.29
N ALA A 331 -37.01 4.38 -1.17
CA ALA A 331 -38.01 3.73 -0.34
C ALA A 331 -37.48 3.24 1.01
N ASP A 332 -36.23 3.61 1.34
CA ASP A 332 -35.53 3.22 2.58
C ASP A 332 -35.49 1.70 2.80
N ARG A 333 -35.32 0.95 1.71
CA ARG A 333 -35.16 -0.51 1.68
C ARG A 333 -33.71 -0.88 1.89
N THR A 334 -33.46 -2.17 2.09
CA THR A 334 -32.13 -2.70 2.33
C THR A 334 -31.63 -3.54 1.14
N ILE A 335 -30.37 -3.91 1.19
CA ILE A 335 -29.78 -4.79 0.16
C ILE A 335 -30.43 -6.18 0.12
N ASN A 336 -31.10 -6.61 1.19
CA ASN A 336 -31.92 -7.82 1.20
C ASN A 336 -33.09 -7.72 0.22
N ASP A 337 -33.71 -6.56 0.08
CA ASP A 337 -34.80 -6.34 -0.88
C ASP A 337 -34.25 -6.43 -2.30
N CYS A 338 -33.13 -5.80 -2.59
CA CYS A 338 -32.45 -5.93 -3.89
C CYS A 338 -32.10 -7.37 -4.22
N TYR A 339 -31.56 -8.13 -3.25
CA TYR A 339 -31.31 -9.56 -3.45
C TYR A 339 -32.58 -10.33 -3.76
N ARG A 340 -33.66 -10.10 -3.01
CA ARG A 340 -34.97 -10.73 -3.24
C ARG A 340 -35.51 -10.42 -4.63
N TRP A 341 -35.42 -9.16 -5.05
CA TRP A 341 -35.84 -8.74 -6.40
C TRP A 341 -34.98 -9.37 -7.50
N SER A 342 -33.70 -9.59 -7.25
CA SER A 342 -32.81 -10.22 -8.25
C SER A 342 -33.12 -11.67 -8.57
N LEU A 343 -33.92 -12.36 -7.75
CA LEU A 343 -34.24 -13.77 -7.93
C LEU A 343 -35.11 -14.01 -9.16
N SER A 344 -36.06 -13.10 -9.48
CA SER A 344 -36.87 -13.17 -10.70
C SER A 344 -37.35 -11.80 -11.16
N PRO A 345 -37.64 -11.64 -12.47
CA PRO A 345 -38.26 -10.41 -12.98
C PRO A 345 -39.57 -10.04 -12.32
N GLU A 346 -40.36 -11.04 -11.96
CA GLU A 346 -41.63 -10.86 -11.27
C GLU A 346 -41.47 -10.27 -9.88
N ALA A 347 -40.44 -10.71 -9.15
CA ALA A 347 -40.10 -10.14 -7.83
C ALA A 347 -39.66 -8.67 -7.94
N ALA A 348 -39.00 -8.28 -9.04
CA ALA A 348 -38.53 -6.93 -9.28
C ALA A 348 -39.65 -5.93 -9.59
N GLN A 349 -40.89 -6.38 -9.83
CA GLN A 349 -42.05 -5.48 -10.02
C GLN A 349 -42.27 -4.58 -8.82
N GLU A 350 -42.01 -5.06 -7.60
CA GLU A 350 -42.09 -4.25 -6.40
C GLU A 350 -41.17 -3.02 -6.49
N ALA A 351 -39.97 -3.16 -7.04
CA ALA A 351 -39.06 -2.03 -7.23
C ALA A 351 -39.64 -0.96 -8.18
N ALA A 352 -40.32 -1.41 -9.26
CA ALA A 352 -41.01 -0.50 -10.18
C ALA A 352 -42.15 0.27 -9.49
N ASP A 353 -42.93 -0.41 -8.63
CA ASP A 353 -44.02 0.19 -7.90
C ASP A 353 -43.51 1.20 -6.87
N LEU A 354 -42.38 0.91 -6.22
CA LEU A 354 -41.72 1.86 -5.30
C LEU A 354 -41.24 3.12 -6.02
N ILE A 355 -40.63 3.00 -7.20
CA ILE A 355 -40.23 4.17 -8.00
C ILE A 355 -41.45 5.05 -8.27
N ARG A 356 -42.55 4.49 -8.77
CA ARG A 356 -43.75 5.25 -9.05
C ARG A 356 -44.38 5.90 -7.83
N LYS A 357 -44.29 5.23 -6.68
CA LYS A 357 -44.86 5.73 -5.42
C LYS A 357 -44.07 6.88 -4.83
N TYR A 358 -42.74 6.82 -4.87
CA TYR A 358 -41.89 7.75 -4.13
C TYR A 358 -41.23 8.82 -5.01
N THR A 359 -41.30 8.69 -6.35
CA THR A 359 -40.72 9.67 -7.27
C THR A 359 -41.87 10.34 -8.06
N PRO A 360 -42.23 11.59 -7.75
CA PRO A 360 -43.28 12.31 -8.47
C PRO A 360 -42.85 12.76 -9.88
N GLU A 361 -41.56 12.67 -10.20
CA GLU A 361 -40.96 13.13 -11.45
C GLU A 361 -41.14 12.07 -12.57
N ARG A 362 -41.85 12.45 -13.63
CA ARG A 362 -42.11 11.56 -14.79
C ARG A 362 -40.86 10.99 -15.47
N GLU A 363 -39.72 11.59 -15.29
CA GLU A 363 -38.43 11.08 -15.85
C GLU A 363 -38.05 9.70 -15.31
N MET A 364 -38.33 9.44 -14.03
CA MET A 364 -38.05 8.16 -13.40
C MET A 364 -39.06 7.05 -13.74
N ASP A 365 -40.23 7.41 -14.31
CA ASP A 365 -41.20 6.44 -14.82
C ASP A 365 -40.58 5.52 -15.88
N ARG A 366 -39.57 5.98 -16.62
CA ARG A 366 -38.86 5.14 -17.58
C ARG A 366 -38.13 3.97 -16.93
N TRP A 367 -37.52 4.19 -15.75
CA TRP A 367 -36.84 3.12 -15.01
C TRP A 367 -37.86 2.10 -14.46
N ALA A 368 -38.98 2.58 -13.95
CA ALA A 368 -40.08 1.69 -13.55
C ALA A 368 -40.66 0.92 -14.73
N ALA A 369 -40.86 1.58 -15.89
CA ALA A 369 -41.37 0.94 -17.10
C ALA A 369 -40.40 -0.15 -17.62
N THR A 370 -39.09 0.08 -17.55
CA THR A 370 -38.08 -0.91 -17.95
C THR A 370 -38.20 -2.19 -17.12
N LEU A 371 -38.34 -2.09 -15.80
CA LEU A 371 -38.57 -3.27 -14.93
C LEU A 371 -39.89 -3.96 -15.23
N ASN A 372 -40.96 -3.22 -15.51
CA ASN A 372 -42.29 -3.77 -15.78
C ASN A 372 -42.40 -4.44 -17.15
N ALA A 373 -41.59 -4.03 -18.11
CA ALA A 373 -41.62 -4.64 -19.47
C ALA A 373 -41.04 -6.06 -19.48
N LEU A 374 -40.07 -6.36 -18.62
CA LEU A 374 -39.31 -7.59 -18.67
C LEU A 374 -40.11 -8.90 -18.48
N PRO A 375 -41.13 -9.00 -17.60
CA PRO A 375 -41.93 -10.21 -17.48
C PRO A 375 -42.66 -10.56 -18.78
N HIS A 376 -42.89 -9.59 -19.66
CA HIS A 376 -43.62 -9.74 -20.92
C HIS A 376 -42.74 -10.02 -22.16
N VAL A 377 -41.41 -10.04 -21.97
CA VAL A 377 -40.45 -10.38 -23.03
C VAL A 377 -40.39 -11.90 -23.26
N ASP A 378 -39.94 -12.31 -24.45
CA ASP A 378 -39.73 -13.73 -24.78
C ASP A 378 -38.90 -14.46 -23.70
N PRO A 379 -39.29 -15.68 -23.27
CA PRO A 379 -38.63 -16.37 -22.16
C PRO A 379 -37.14 -16.59 -22.33
N ARG A 380 -36.63 -16.78 -23.56
CA ARG A 380 -35.20 -16.95 -23.81
C ARG A 380 -34.44 -15.63 -23.65
N GLN A 381 -34.96 -14.55 -24.20
CA GLN A 381 -34.41 -13.21 -24.07
C GLN A 381 -34.44 -12.78 -22.61
N LYS A 382 -35.56 -12.95 -21.92
CA LYS A 382 -35.71 -12.67 -20.49
C LYS A 382 -34.65 -13.39 -19.65
N GLY A 383 -34.42 -14.68 -19.92
CA GLY A 383 -33.40 -15.46 -19.20
C GLY A 383 -31.98 -14.92 -19.39
N SER A 384 -31.65 -14.50 -20.61
CA SER A 384 -30.34 -13.96 -20.94
C SER A 384 -30.10 -12.58 -20.29
N GLU A 385 -31.08 -11.69 -20.38
CA GLU A 385 -30.98 -10.35 -19.75
C GLU A 385 -30.94 -10.44 -18.24
N TRP A 386 -31.74 -11.33 -17.61
CA TRP A 386 -31.79 -11.48 -16.17
C TRP A 386 -30.58 -12.22 -15.59
N PHE A 387 -29.83 -12.95 -16.39
CA PHE A 387 -28.60 -13.62 -15.94
C PHE A 387 -27.57 -12.62 -15.40
N GLY A 388 -27.41 -11.47 -16.07
CA GLY A 388 -26.53 -10.40 -15.60
C GLY A 388 -26.96 -9.81 -14.26
N VAL A 389 -28.28 -9.65 -14.04
CA VAL A 389 -28.83 -9.20 -12.75
C VAL A 389 -28.53 -10.21 -11.64
N LYS A 390 -28.78 -11.51 -11.88
CA LYS A 390 -28.48 -12.57 -10.90
C LYS A 390 -27.00 -12.60 -10.54
N ASN A 391 -26.11 -12.44 -11.51
CA ASN A 391 -24.67 -12.42 -11.27
C ASN A 391 -24.25 -11.21 -10.43
N ALA A 392 -24.79 -10.02 -10.70
CA ALA A 392 -24.48 -8.80 -9.95
C ALA A 392 -24.84 -8.91 -8.46
N PHE A 393 -25.84 -9.70 -8.10
CA PHE A 393 -26.29 -9.92 -6.73
C PHE A 393 -25.91 -11.28 -6.14
N SER A 394 -25.20 -12.13 -6.90
CA SER A 394 -24.95 -13.55 -6.53
C SER A 394 -24.26 -13.74 -5.18
N ILE A 395 -23.31 -12.87 -4.83
CA ILE A 395 -22.60 -12.94 -3.54
C ILE A 395 -23.53 -12.73 -2.34
N LEU A 396 -24.64 -12.03 -2.52
CA LEU A 396 -25.65 -11.84 -1.48
C LEU A 396 -26.45 -13.11 -1.15
N ALA A 397 -26.23 -14.20 -1.87
CA ALA A 397 -26.72 -15.51 -1.47
C ALA A 397 -26.09 -15.97 -0.15
N ASP A 398 -24.86 -15.52 0.15
CA ASP A 398 -24.26 -15.73 1.48
C ASP A 398 -24.95 -14.83 2.53
N PRO A 399 -25.65 -15.43 3.52
CA PRO A 399 -26.36 -14.65 4.52
C PRO A 399 -25.41 -13.85 5.44
N HIS A 400 -24.17 -14.31 5.65
CA HIS A 400 -23.18 -13.60 6.48
C HIS A 400 -22.71 -12.32 5.78
N VAL A 401 -22.38 -12.40 4.50
CA VAL A 401 -22.00 -11.23 3.68
C VAL A 401 -23.17 -10.24 3.64
N ARG A 402 -24.37 -10.73 3.36
CA ARG A 402 -25.58 -9.92 3.26
C ARG A 402 -25.90 -9.19 4.59
N ALA A 403 -25.81 -9.88 5.71
CA ALA A 403 -26.12 -9.30 7.02
C ALA A 403 -25.23 -8.10 7.38
N ARG A 404 -23.97 -8.07 6.94
CA ARG A 404 -23.03 -6.99 7.23
C ARG A 404 -23.33 -5.69 6.48
N MET A 405 -24.05 -5.79 5.37
CA MET A 405 -24.41 -4.63 4.55
C MET A 405 -25.91 -4.36 4.56
N ASN A 406 -26.67 -5.07 5.40
CA ASN A 406 -28.12 -4.95 5.48
C ASN A 406 -28.56 -3.76 6.34
N LEU A 407 -28.12 -2.58 5.92
CA LEU A 407 -28.49 -1.30 6.53
C LEU A 407 -29.35 -0.52 5.56
N SER A 408 -30.32 0.23 6.11
CA SER A 408 -31.11 1.18 5.35
C SER A 408 -30.24 2.38 4.95
N PRO A 409 -30.45 3.01 3.79
CA PRO A 409 -29.72 4.21 3.38
C PRO A 409 -29.83 5.38 4.34
N SER A 410 -30.90 5.44 5.14
CA SER A 410 -31.13 6.46 6.15
C SER A 410 -30.59 6.11 7.55
N ASP A 411 -29.93 4.95 7.70
CA ASP A 411 -29.41 4.51 8.99
C ASP A 411 -28.36 5.52 9.53
N PRO A 412 -28.56 6.10 10.72
CA PRO A 412 -27.66 7.11 11.26
C PRO A 412 -26.27 6.58 11.62
N ARG A 413 -26.07 5.26 11.64
CA ARG A 413 -24.78 4.60 11.90
C ARG A 413 -23.91 4.51 10.66
N LEU A 414 -24.45 4.80 9.47
CA LEU A 414 -23.70 4.75 8.24
C LEU A 414 -22.50 5.69 8.28
N ILE A 415 -21.42 5.25 7.68
CA ILE A 415 -20.24 6.09 7.52
C ILE A 415 -20.53 7.31 6.66
N ASP A 416 -19.79 8.38 6.91
CA ASP A 416 -19.70 9.54 6.03
C ASP A 416 -18.32 9.56 5.36
N PRO A 417 -18.20 9.12 4.11
CA PRO A 417 -16.90 9.02 3.43
C PRO A 417 -16.16 10.35 3.34
N LYS A 418 -16.86 11.46 3.08
CA LYS A 418 -16.24 12.79 2.99
C LYS A 418 -15.67 13.22 4.33
N ARG A 419 -16.41 13.03 5.40
CA ARG A 419 -15.95 13.32 6.75
C ARG A 419 -14.77 12.45 7.17
N MET A 420 -14.77 11.17 6.79
CA MET A 420 -13.66 10.25 7.05
C MET A 420 -12.37 10.70 6.34
N VAL A 421 -12.48 11.11 5.07
CA VAL A 421 -11.36 11.66 4.31
C VAL A 421 -10.79 12.92 4.97
N LEU A 422 -11.65 13.85 5.36
CA LEU A 422 -11.24 15.11 6.02
C LEU A 422 -10.58 14.89 7.38
N ARG A 423 -11.01 13.87 8.14
CA ARG A 423 -10.42 13.53 9.44
C ARG A 423 -9.11 12.77 9.32
N GLY A 424 -8.79 12.21 8.15
CA GLY A 424 -7.64 11.33 7.98
C GLY A 424 -7.85 9.94 8.58
N ASP A 425 -9.09 9.43 8.54
CA ASP A 425 -9.43 8.08 9.02
C ASP A 425 -8.68 7.01 8.22
N THR A 426 -8.63 5.80 8.75
CA THR A 426 -8.04 4.64 8.07
C THR A 426 -9.11 3.57 7.85
N VAL A 427 -9.26 3.13 6.62
CA VAL A 427 -10.17 2.05 6.22
C VAL A 427 -9.35 0.85 5.80
N TYR A 428 -9.52 -0.25 6.50
CA TYR A 428 -8.98 -1.55 6.10
C TYR A 428 -10.06 -2.37 5.43
N VAL A 429 -9.75 -2.90 4.25
CA VAL A 429 -10.68 -3.67 3.44
C VAL A 429 -10.12 -5.07 3.27
N LEU A 430 -10.79 -6.06 3.82
CA LEU A 430 -10.41 -7.47 3.71
C LEU A 430 -11.31 -8.18 2.70
N SER A 431 -10.72 -8.95 1.82
CA SER A 431 -11.44 -9.85 0.92
C SER A 431 -10.59 -11.07 0.59
N LYS A 432 -11.24 -12.23 0.46
CA LYS A 432 -10.57 -13.45 0.01
C LYS A 432 -10.09 -13.30 -1.44
N PRO A 433 -8.97 -13.94 -1.79
CA PRO A 433 -8.56 -14.01 -3.18
C PRO A 433 -9.66 -14.64 -4.03
N ARG A 434 -9.83 -14.10 -5.22
CA ARG A 434 -10.74 -14.66 -6.21
C ARG A 434 -10.34 -16.09 -6.58
N ARG A 435 -11.31 -16.98 -6.73
CA ARG A 435 -11.05 -18.35 -7.17
C ARG A 435 -10.98 -18.41 -8.69
N ASP A 436 -9.97 -19.09 -9.22
CA ASP A 436 -9.82 -19.28 -10.67
C ASP A 436 -11.10 -19.81 -11.32
N GLY A 437 -11.55 -19.15 -12.39
CA GLY A 437 -12.72 -19.54 -13.14
C GLY A 437 -14.08 -19.26 -12.48
N GLY A 438 -14.13 -18.63 -11.33
CA GLY A 438 -15.37 -18.32 -10.61
C GLY A 438 -16.03 -17.03 -11.10
N VAL A 439 -17.21 -17.17 -11.74
CA VAL A 439 -18.03 -16.03 -12.18
C VAL A 439 -18.81 -15.42 -11.02
N ALA A 440 -18.94 -16.06 -9.90
CA ALA A 440 -19.76 -15.54 -8.81
C ALA A 440 -19.27 -16.05 -7.46
N GLY A 441 -19.26 -15.18 -6.46
CA GLY A 441 -19.17 -15.60 -5.06
C GLY A 441 -18.00 -15.12 -4.25
N ASN A 442 -17.33 -14.02 -4.65
CA ASN A 442 -16.45 -13.34 -3.74
C ASN A 442 -16.96 -11.90 -3.45
N ALA A 443 -16.60 -11.36 -2.28
CA ALA A 443 -17.05 -10.04 -1.88
C ALA A 443 -16.29 -8.88 -2.58
N GLY A 444 -15.44 -9.18 -3.55
CA GLY A 444 -14.67 -8.20 -4.31
C GLY A 444 -15.52 -7.13 -5.00
N ILE A 445 -16.76 -7.47 -5.38
CA ILE A 445 -17.73 -6.49 -5.88
C ILE A 445 -17.96 -5.35 -4.88
N PHE A 446 -18.06 -5.66 -3.59
CA PHE A 446 -18.25 -4.64 -2.55
C PHE A 446 -16.97 -3.90 -2.23
N VAL A 447 -15.80 -4.53 -2.40
CA VAL A 447 -14.50 -3.88 -2.34
C VAL A 447 -14.43 -2.80 -3.42
N SER A 448 -14.80 -3.13 -4.66
CA SER A 448 -14.78 -2.19 -5.78
C SER A 448 -15.77 -1.03 -5.57
N LEU A 449 -16.99 -1.32 -5.11
CA LEU A 449 -17.98 -0.29 -4.79
C LEU A 449 -17.52 0.63 -3.66
N LEU A 450 -16.80 0.09 -2.69
CA LEU A 450 -16.23 0.89 -1.59
C LEU A 450 -15.07 1.76 -2.08
N LEU A 451 -14.21 1.23 -2.96
CA LEU A 451 -13.16 2.01 -3.62
C LEU A 451 -13.76 3.17 -4.43
N ASP A 452 -14.82 2.92 -5.22
CA ASP A 452 -15.55 3.95 -5.94
C ASP A 452 -16.11 5.01 -4.97
N THR A 453 -16.72 4.58 -3.85
CA THR A 453 -17.30 5.48 -2.84
C THR A 453 -16.25 6.45 -2.27
N PHE A 454 -15.08 5.97 -1.90
CA PHE A 454 -14.01 6.83 -1.37
C PHE A 454 -13.30 7.64 -2.45
N GLN A 455 -13.17 7.11 -3.66
CA GLN A 455 -12.68 7.87 -4.81
C GLN A 455 -13.59 9.06 -5.12
N GLU A 456 -14.90 8.85 -5.18
CA GLU A 456 -15.90 9.90 -5.39
C GLU A 456 -15.85 10.93 -4.26
N ALA A 457 -15.77 10.48 -3.01
CA ALA A 457 -15.62 11.40 -1.87
C ALA A 457 -14.37 12.28 -1.99
N CYS A 458 -13.24 11.71 -2.45
CA CYS A 458 -12.03 12.48 -2.70
C CYS A 458 -12.21 13.49 -3.83
N GLN A 459 -12.87 13.10 -4.93
CA GLN A 459 -13.16 14.00 -6.05
C GLN A 459 -14.06 15.15 -5.65
N ASP A 460 -15.16 14.85 -4.97
CA ASP A 460 -16.10 15.85 -4.49
C ASP A 460 -15.43 16.87 -3.57
N LEU A 461 -14.62 16.40 -2.62
CA LEU A 461 -13.87 17.28 -1.72
C LEU A 461 -12.84 18.14 -2.45
N ALA A 462 -12.20 17.60 -3.48
CA ALA A 462 -11.24 18.35 -4.29
C ALA A 462 -11.91 19.53 -5.01
N PHE A 463 -13.15 19.37 -5.46
CA PHE A 463 -13.92 20.41 -6.15
C PHE A 463 -14.78 21.29 -5.23
N ASP A 464 -14.95 20.89 -3.96
CA ASP A 464 -15.76 21.65 -3.02
C ASP A 464 -15.05 22.93 -2.54
N LYS A 465 -15.47 24.06 -3.10
CA LYS A 465 -14.98 25.39 -2.71
C LYS A 465 -15.31 25.76 -1.27
N ALA A 466 -16.38 25.20 -0.71
CA ALA A 466 -16.78 25.48 0.68
C ALA A 466 -15.81 24.85 1.69
N SER A 467 -15.17 23.74 1.34
CA SER A 467 -14.10 23.13 2.15
C SER A 467 -12.79 23.92 2.10
N GLY A 468 -12.72 24.99 1.28
CA GLY A 468 -11.50 25.76 1.03
C GLY A 468 -10.50 25.02 0.15
N SER A 469 -10.92 23.97 -0.53
CA SER A 469 -10.12 23.21 -1.48
C SER A 469 -9.69 24.07 -2.67
N ARG A 470 -8.48 23.85 -3.16
CA ARG A 470 -7.95 24.45 -4.39
C ARG A 470 -7.83 23.43 -5.51
N GLY A 471 -8.79 22.53 -5.63
CA GLY A 471 -8.78 21.43 -6.58
C GLY A 471 -8.08 20.18 -6.09
N LYS A 472 -7.60 20.15 -4.85
CA LYS A 472 -6.93 19.00 -4.23
C LYS A 472 -7.29 18.84 -2.76
N ILE A 473 -7.30 17.61 -2.28
CA ILE A 473 -7.39 17.31 -0.85
C ILE A 473 -6.04 17.56 -0.19
N GLU A 474 -6.05 18.21 0.96
CA GLU A 474 -4.85 18.49 1.76
C GLU A 474 -5.06 18.10 3.23
N PRO A 475 -4.24 17.21 3.79
CA PRO A 475 -3.17 16.43 3.16
C PRO A 475 -3.71 15.35 2.22
N PRO A 476 -2.88 14.83 1.27
CA PRO A 476 -3.34 13.87 0.28
C PRO A 476 -3.79 12.54 0.92
N ALA A 477 -4.85 11.99 0.37
CA ALA A 477 -5.32 10.64 0.70
C ALA A 477 -4.41 9.57 0.05
N ARG A 478 -4.38 8.36 0.62
CA ARG A 478 -3.61 7.24 0.09
C ARG A 478 -4.44 5.96 0.02
N PHE A 479 -4.45 5.34 -1.16
CA PHE A 479 -5.05 4.04 -1.40
C PHE A 479 -3.92 3.03 -1.57
N VAL A 480 -3.76 2.13 -0.62
CA VAL A 480 -2.74 1.08 -0.62
C VAL A 480 -3.41 -0.23 -1.03
N LEU A 481 -3.24 -0.59 -2.29
CA LEU A 481 -3.95 -1.69 -2.93
C LEU A 481 -3.02 -2.90 -3.03
N ASP A 482 -3.00 -3.72 -1.97
CA ASP A 482 -2.20 -4.94 -1.92
C ASP A 482 -2.95 -6.09 -2.61
N GLU A 483 -2.28 -6.71 -3.58
CA GLU A 483 -2.80 -7.84 -4.37
C GLU A 483 -4.16 -7.55 -5.03
N LEU A 484 -4.36 -6.34 -5.55
CA LEU A 484 -5.64 -5.91 -6.10
C LEU A 484 -6.16 -6.85 -7.18
N SER A 485 -5.30 -7.33 -8.09
CA SER A 485 -5.67 -8.29 -9.14
C SER A 485 -6.18 -9.62 -8.59
N ASN A 486 -5.75 -10.01 -7.38
CA ASN A 486 -6.21 -11.23 -6.72
C ASN A 486 -7.57 -11.05 -6.04
N ILE A 487 -7.88 -9.83 -5.58
CA ILE A 487 -9.12 -9.54 -4.86
C ILE A 487 -10.25 -9.35 -5.86
N GLU A 488 -10.16 -8.34 -6.71
CA GLU A 488 -11.18 -8.05 -7.73
C GLU A 488 -10.66 -7.10 -8.80
N LYS A 489 -11.30 -7.13 -9.97
CA LYS A 489 -11.09 -6.16 -11.05
C LYS A 489 -11.88 -4.89 -10.75
N TRP A 490 -11.23 -3.89 -10.18
CA TRP A 490 -11.88 -2.59 -9.97
C TRP A 490 -12.02 -1.81 -11.28
N PRO A 491 -13.25 -1.63 -11.83
CA PRO A 491 -13.43 -0.94 -13.11
C PRO A 491 -12.98 0.52 -13.07
N GLY A 492 -13.04 1.16 -11.90
CA GLY A 492 -12.62 2.54 -11.68
C GLY A 492 -11.11 2.78 -11.70
N LEU A 493 -10.27 1.73 -11.70
CA LEU A 493 -8.81 1.85 -11.56
C LEU A 493 -8.17 2.78 -12.60
N ARG A 494 -8.56 2.68 -13.87
CA ARG A 494 -8.01 3.52 -14.93
C ARG A 494 -8.29 5.01 -14.71
N ASN A 495 -9.52 5.33 -14.31
CA ASN A 495 -9.90 6.71 -13.98
C ASN A 495 -9.18 7.20 -12.73
N ALA A 496 -9.06 6.34 -11.71
CA ALA A 496 -8.34 6.67 -10.48
C ALA A 496 -6.86 7.02 -10.75
N ILE A 497 -6.20 6.29 -11.64
CA ILE A 497 -4.80 6.56 -12.03
C ILE A 497 -4.67 7.88 -12.81
N THR A 498 -5.60 8.18 -13.69
CA THR A 498 -5.48 9.38 -14.53
C THR A 498 -5.87 10.66 -13.79
N GLN A 499 -6.72 10.59 -12.77
CA GLN A 499 -7.27 11.76 -12.08
C GLN A 499 -6.75 11.94 -10.64
N GLY A 500 -6.25 10.86 -10.02
CA GLY A 500 -5.96 10.83 -8.58
C GLY A 500 -4.96 11.87 -8.12
N GLY A 501 -3.85 12.02 -8.82
CA GLY A 501 -2.83 13.03 -8.47
C GLY A 501 -3.37 14.46 -8.54
N GLY A 502 -4.25 14.73 -9.52
CA GLY A 502 -4.94 16.01 -9.66
C GLY A 502 -5.91 16.30 -8.52
N ASN A 503 -6.59 15.29 -8.01
CA ASN A 503 -7.58 15.40 -6.94
C ASN A 503 -6.98 15.29 -5.52
N GLY A 504 -5.68 15.02 -5.40
CA GLY A 504 -5.00 14.92 -4.11
C GLY A 504 -5.12 13.54 -3.45
N TYR A 505 -5.20 12.45 -4.22
CA TYR A 505 -5.03 11.11 -3.70
C TYR A 505 -4.00 10.30 -4.49
N GLN A 506 -3.26 9.46 -3.79
CA GLN A 506 -2.20 8.61 -4.33
C GLN A 506 -2.59 7.14 -4.25
N LEU A 507 -2.44 6.42 -5.36
CA LEU A 507 -2.53 4.96 -5.37
C LEU A 507 -1.14 4.35 -5.20
N ILE A 508 -1.04 3.35 -4.33
CA ILE A 508 0.11 2.46 -4.23
C ILE A 508 -0.39 1.06 -4.56
N ILE A 509 -0.13 0.61 -5.77
CA ILE A 509 -0.58 -0.66 -6.31
C ILE A 509 0.54 -1.66 -6.15
N VAL A 510 0.28 -2.76 -5.45
CA VAL A 510 1.28 -3.78 -5.12
C VAL A 510 0.86 -5.12 -5.72
N GLU A 511 1.65 -5.61 -6.66
CA GLU A 511 1.36 -6.83 -7.40
C GLU A 511 2.53 -7.82 -7.38
N GLN A 512 2.27 -9.07 -7.74
CA GLN A 512 3.30 -10.09 -7.79
C GLN A 512 4.07 -10.05 -9.11
N SER A 513 3.39 -9.80 -10.23
CA SER A 513 3.98 -9.67 -11.55
C SER A 513 3.12 -8.79 -12.48
N ARG A 514 3.75 -8.24 -13.53
CA ARG A 514 3.04 -7.53 -14.60
C ARG A 514 2.06 -8.44 -15.35
N GLN A 515 2.47 -9.67 -15.60
CA GLN A 515 1.68 -10.65 -16.35
C GLN A 515 0.34 -10.93 -15.67
N GLN A 516 0.34 -11.02 -14.34
CA GLN A 516 -0.89 -11.21 -13.57
C GLN A 516 -1.87 -10.04 -13.79
N MET A 517 -1.39 -8.81 -13.78
CA MET A 517 -2.23 -7.64 -14.05
C MET A 517 -2.66 -7.56 -15.51
N ALA A 518 -1.78 -7.93 -16.45
CA ALA A 518 -2.02 -7.89 -17.89
C ALA A 518 -2.90 -9.03 -18.41
N ASP A 519 -3.20 -10.05 -17.62
CA ASP A 519 -4.05 -11.15 -18.01
C ASP A 519 -5.47 -10.66 -18.36
N GLU A 520 -5.96 -11.07 -19.53
CA GLU A 520 -7.27 -10.60 -20.02
C GLU A 520 -8.44 -11.26 -19.28
N LYS A 521 -8.25 -12.50 -18.82
CA LYS A 521 -9.29 -13.25 -18.14
C LYS A 521 -9.31 -12.99 -16.64
N ASP A 522 -8.16 -13.10 -15.99
CA ASP A 522 -8.05 -13.06 -14.54
C ASP A 522 -7.41 -11.76 -14.01
N GLY A 523 -6.76 -10.95 -14.86
CA GLY A 523 -6.22 -9.63 -14.57
C GLY A 523 -7.07 -8.49 -15.11
N TYR A 524 -6.47 -7.33 -15.27
CA TYR A 524 -7.09 -6.10 -15.77
C TYR A 524 -7.02 -5.97 -17.30
N GLY A 525 -6.22 -6.81 -17.96
CA GLY A 525 -5.92 -6.74 -19.37
C GLY A 525 -4.74 -5.80 -19.68
N LYS A 526 -4.11 -6.02 -20.84
CA LYS A 526 -2.90 -5.31 -21.28
C LYS A 526 -3.07 -3.80 -21.35
N ALA A 527 -4.23 -3.30 -21.77
CA ALA A 527 -4.47 -1.86 -21.91
C ALA A 527 -4.48 -1.12 -20.58
N VAL A 528 -5.07 -1.73 -19.54
CA VAL A 528 -5.08 -1.15 -18.18
C VAL A 528 -3.70 -1.27 -17.55
N GLU A 529 -3.06 -2.43 -17.66
CA GLU A 529 -1.69 -2.64 -17.16
C GLU A 529 -0.73 -1.61 -17.75
N GLN A 530 -0.78 -1.36 -19.05
CA GLN A 530 0.05 -0.35 -19.69
C GLN A 530 -0.25 1.06 -19.18
N THR A 531 -1.52 1.39 -18.94
CA THR A 531 -1.88 2.68 -18.31
C THR A 531 -1.26 2.82 -16.92
N VAL A 532 -1.30 1.76 -16.09
CA VAL A 532 -0.65 1.72 -14.77
C VAL A 532 0.86 1.90 -14.93
N TRP A 533 1.47 1.15 -15.83
CA TRP A 533 2.91 1.16 -16.06
C TRP A 533 3.45 2.54 -16.45
N GLU A 534 2.74 3.24 -17.32
CA GLU A 534 3.19 4.56 -17.85
C GLU A 534 2.96 5.70 -16.86
N ASN A 535 1.91 5.64 -16.04
CA ASN A 535 1.52 6.73 -15.15
C ASN A 535 2.02 6.60 -13.70
N CYS A 536 2.62 5.48 -13.34
CA CYS A 536 3.12 5.24 -11.99
C CYS A 536 4.64 5.32 -11.89
N HIS A 537 5.15 5.70 -10.72
CA HIS A 537 6.51 5.36 -10.34
C HIS A 537 6.60 3.85 -10.14
N ARG A 538 7.62 3.23 -10.71
CA ARG A 538 7.79 1.78 -10.70
C ARG A 538 8.85 1.38 -9.69
N ILE A 539 8.49 0.46 -8.81
CA ILE A 539 9.39 -0.12 -7.82
C ILE A 539 9.43 -1.62 -8.04
N MET A 540 10.61 -2.14 -8.27
CA MET A 540 10.83 -3.58 -8.34
C MET A 540 11.56 -4.07 -7.12
N LEU A 541 11.00 -5.07 -6.46
CA LEU A 541 11.62 -5.71 -5.32
C LEU A 541 12.47 -6.90 -5.76
N LYS A 542 13.42 -7.29 -4.91
CA LYS A 542 14.30 -8.44 -5.15
C LYS A 542 13.50 -9.70 -5.51
N GLY A 543 13.96 -10.42 -6.54
CA GLY A 543 13.41 -11.70 -6.95
C GLY A 543 12.42 -11.63 -8.13
N VAL A 544 12.18 -10.44 -8.70
CA VAL A 544 11.48 -10.35 -9.98
C VAL A 544 12.35 -11.00 -11.06
N SER A 545 11.83 -12.05 -11.69
CA SER A 545 12.54 -12.87 -12.68
C SER A 545 11.83 -12.94 -14.04
N ASP A 546 10.80 -12.13 -14.24
CA ASP A 546 10.07 -12.07 -15.49
C ASP A 546 10.90 -11.37 -16.58
N ASP A 547 11.20 -12.12 -17.64
CA ASP A 547 12.07 -11.67 -18.74
C ASP A 547 11.56 -10.41 -19.44
N GLU A 548 10.25 -10.24 -19.61
CA GLU A 548 9.67 -9.05 -20.23
C GLU A 548 9.85 -7.82 -19.34
N THR A 549 9.65 -7.99 -18.05
CA THR A 549 9.85 -6.92 -17.07
C THR A 549 11.33 -6.56 -16.96
N LEU A 550 12.23 -7.55 -16.96
CA LEU A 550 13.68 -7.32 -16.88
C LEU A 550 14.24 -6.67 -18.16
N LYS A 551 13.79 -7.06 -19.35
CA LYS A 551 14.17 -6.42 -20.61
C LYS A 551 13.85 -4.93 -20.67
N TRP A 552 12.89 -4.50 -19.92
CA TRP A 552 12.52 -3.10 -19.80
C TRP A 552 13.49 -2.28 -18.93
N TRP A 553 14.26 -2.95 -18.06
CA TRP A 553 15.21 -2.34 -17.13
C TRP A 553 16.65 -2.33 -17.65
N ILE A 554 16.94 -3.13 -18.68
CA ILE A 554 18.24 -3.24 -19.33
C ILE A 554 18.22 -2.43 -20.63
#